data_0c9f15fb11c50664e9af8b26d10488a2
#
_entry.id   0c9f15fb11c50664e9af8b26d10488a2
#
_cell.length_a   1.000
_cell.length_b   1.000
_cell.length_c   1.000
_cell.angle_alpha   90.00
_cell.angle_beta   90.00
_cell.angle_gamma   90.00
#
_symmetry.space_group_name_H-M   'P 1'
#
loop_
_entity.id
_entity.type
_entity.pdbx_description
1 polymer ?
#
loop_
_entity_poly.entity_id
_entity_poly.type
_entity_poly.pdbx_seq_one_letter_code
_entity_poly.pdbx_strand_id
1 'polypeptide(L)'
;MTIDNSVNINEAPEHESMEFDVLIVGGGPAGLSAAIRLKQLALEKNSELSVCLIDKGAEIGAHILSGAVIDPHALDELLPDWQHFVSSDLTAVTEDRFLLLKEHKANRLPLALLPTSLKNEGNVIGSLGRVCSALASQAEQLGVDVFAGFAATEVIYSESGSVIGVTTGDMGLDKSGNPTSMYQPGMNLLAKMTFFAEGCRGQLGKQLIEHFDLSAGRGKQTYGLGLKEIWQIPKEQHQAGLVVHSIGWPLDNNTYGGGFAYHYGENLVAVGLVVGLNYENPYLSPFDEFQRLKTHPAFSAFLQGGERVSYGARTLVAGGLSALPELSFPGGALIGDDAGFLNAARIKGSHCAVKSGALAAEALFESMRDQSIDYAEFKTQYRQKFAQSWLYRELYQTRNFKPYMKKGLYLGSLLFGAEQLLLKGRTPWTLKLKQADHESLQEAKNFQPIEYPKPDGILTFDKPSSVFLSNTNHEEEQPCHLKLQDSQIPISVNLPRYAAPETRYCPAGVYEIVSEKEQPKLQINAQNCLHCKACDIKDPTQNICWTAPQGGEGPIYQGM
;
A
#
# COMPACT_ATOMS: atom_id res chain seq x y z
N MET A 1 3.68 -3.02 61.98
CA MET A 1 3.14 -3.58 60.75
C MET A 1 3.78 -2.84 59.59
N THR A 2 4.86 -3.37 59.12
CA THR A 2 5.58 -2.88 57.91
C THR A 2 4.96 -3.57 56.72
N ILE A 3 4.33 -2.81 55.85
CA ILE A 3 3.80 -3.27 54.56
C ILE A 3 5.02 -3.37 53.63
N ASP A 4 5.38 -4.61 53.31
CA ASP A 4 6.41 -4.94 52.32
C ASP A 4 5.77 -4.81 50.94
N ASN A 5 6.08 -3.72 50.26
CA ASN A 5 5.69 -3.45 48.87
C ASN A 5 6.87 -3.73 47.93
N SER A 6 7.37 -4.96 47.97
CA SER A 6 8.25 -5.44 46.87
C SER A 6 7.39 -5.94 45.72
N VAL A 7 6.93 -5.05 44.87
CA VAL A 7 6.46 -5.42 43.53
C VAL A 7 7.69 -5.82 42.74
N ASN A 8 7.76 -7.10 42.40
CA ASN A 8 8.81 -7.66 41.55
C ASN A 8 8.61 -7.14 40.10
N ILE A 9 9.41 -6.17 39.65
CA ILE A 9 9.27 -5.47 38.36
C ILE A 9 9.87 -6.28 37.19
N ASN A 10 10.16 -7.56 37.35
CA ASN A 10 10.97 -8.35 36.41
C ASN A 10 10.25 -9.51 35.67
N GLU A 11 8.94 -9.58 35.67
CA GLU A 11 8.23 -10.44 34.73
C GLU A 11 7.37 -9.52 33.85
N ALA A 12 7.70 -9.48 32.52
CA ALA A 12 6.80 -8.87 31.55
C ALA A 12 5.41 -9.53 31.73
N PRO A 13 4.31 -8.75 31.80
CA PRO A 13 2.99 -9.35 31.98
C PRO A 13 2.73 -10.34 30.85
N GLU A 14 2.29 -11.57 31.21
CA GLU A 14 1.84 -12.55 30.23
C GLU A 14 0.71 -11.93 29.41
N HIS A 15 0.85 -11.91 28.07
CA HIS A 15 -0.20 -11.45 27.18
C HIS A 15 -1.40 -12.39 27.28
N GLU A 16 -2.59 -11.84 27.49
CA GLU A 16 -3.82 -12.61 27.39
C GLU A 16 -3.98 -13.20 26.00
N SER A 17 -4.60 -14.37 25.90
CA SER A 17 -4.76 -15.09 24.64
C SER A 17 -6.24 -15.24 24.26
N MET A 18 -6.55 -15.03 22.99
CA MET A 18 -7.84 -15.36 22.37
C MET A 18 -7.63 -16.34 21.22
N GLU A 19 -8.56 -17.27 21.02
CA GLU A 19 -8.47 -18.29 19.99
C GLU A 19 -9.58 -18.16 18.95
N PHE A 20 -9.21 -18.32 17.68
CA PHE A 20 -10.11 -18.27 16.53
C PHE A 20 -9.81 -19.42 15.55
N ASP A 21 -10.76 -19.74 14.68
CA ASP A 21 -10.46 -20.64 13.57
C ASP A 21 -9.59 -19.93 12.53
N VAL A 22 -9.92 -18.67 12.20
CA VAL A 22 -9.20 -17.87 11.21
C VAL A 22 -8.93 -16.47 11.75
N LEU A 23 -7.68 -16.06 11.70
CA LEU A 23 -7.24 -14.69 11.96
C LEU A 23 -6.86 -13.99 10.65
N ILE A 24 -7.27 -12.74 10.52
CA ILE A 24 -6.94 -11.90 9.36
C ILE A 24 -6.25 -10.62 9.86
N VAL A 25 -5.03 -10.39 9.40
CA VAL A 25 -4.23 -9.22 9.77
C VAL A 25 -4.30 -8.19 8.64
N GLY A 26 -5.10 -7.15 8.83
CA GLY A 26 -5.32 -6.06 7.90
C GLY A 26 -6.74 -5.97 7.36
N GLY A 27 -7.43 -4.87 7.69
CA GLY A 27 -8.82 -4.54 7.30
C GLY A 27 -8.92 -3.81 5.95
N GLY A 28 -8.03 -4.13 5.01
CA GLY A 28 -8.11 -3.66 3.63
C GLY A 28 -9.01 -4.54 2.75
N PRO A 29 -9.10 -4.22 1.42
CA PRO A 29 -9.98 -4.95 0.50
C PRO A 29 -9.77 -6.47 0.49
N ALA A 30 -8.53 -6.93 0.64
CA ALA A 30 -8.21 -8.37 0.63
C ALA A 30 -8.67 -9.06 1.92
N GLY A 31 -8.36 -8.47 3.09
CA GLY A 31 -8.76 -9.06 4.39
C GLY A 31 -10.27 -9.10 4.55
N LEU A 32 -10.96 -8.00 4.24
CA LEU A 32 -12.42 -7.92 4.32
C LEU A 32 -13.10 -8.90 3.35
N SER A 33 -12.58 -9.03 2.13
CA SER A 33 -13.15 -10.01 1.18
C SER A 33 -12.95 -11.45 1.64
N ALA A 34 -11.80 -11.77 2.25
CA ALA A 34 -11.57 -13.10 2.83
C ALA A 34 -12.53 -13.37 3.99
N ALA A 35 -12.69 -12.40 4.92
CA ALA A 35 -13.60 -12.52 6.05
C ALA A 35 -15.06 -12.74 5.61
N ILE A 36 -15.56 -11.89 4.70
CA ILE A 36 -16.92 -11.99 4.15
C ILE A 36 -17.11 -13.35 3.48
N ARG A 37 -16.18 -13.76 2.59
CA ARG A 37 -16.32 -15.01 1.84
C ARG A 37 -16.29 -16.23 2.74
N LEU A 38 -15.45 -16.26 3.77
CA LEU A 38 -15.43 -17.33 4.78
C LEU A 38 -16.78 -17.48 5.47
N LYS A 39 -17.38 -16.37 5.93
CA LYS A 39 -18.68 -16.39 6.61
C LYS A 39 -19.82 -16.76 5.66
N GLN A 40 -19.80 -16.32 4.40
CA GLN A 40 -20.75 -16.76 3.37
C GLN A 40 -20.69 -18.29 3.20
N LEU A 41 -19.48 -18.86 3.04
CA LEU A 41 -19.30 -20.31 2.89
C LEU A 41 -19.74 -21.09 4.13
N ALA A 42 -19.45 -20.57 5.32
CA ALA A 42 -19.90 -21.17 6.56
C ALA A 42 -21.43 -21.22 6.65
N LEU A 43 -22.11 -20.12 6.30
CA LEU A 43 -23.58 -20.08 6.23
C LEU A 43 -24.15 -21.04 5.16
N GLU A 44 -23.56 -21.08 3.98
CA GLU A 44 -23.98 -22.01 2.89
C GLU A 44 -23.91 -23.47 3.29
N LYS A 45 -22.99 -23.83 4.20
CA LYS A 45 -22.74 -25.21 4.67
C LYS A 45 -23.27 -25.50 6.07
N ASN A 46 -23.97 -24.54 6.72
CA ASN A 46 -24.41 -24.64 8.10
C ASN A 46 -23.29 -25.06 9.06
N SER A 47 -22.10 -24.48 8.90
CA SER A 47 -20.93 -24.70 9.75
C SER A 47 -20.64 -23.47 10.58
N GLU A 48 -20.20 -23.68 11.80
CA GLU A 48 -19.67 -22.60 12.64
C GLU A 48 -18.20 -22.37 12.30
N LEU A 49 -17.82 -21.11 12.17
CA LEU A 49 -16.45 -20.66 11.91
C LEU A 49 -16.21 -19.32 12.61
N SER A 50 -15.30 -19.30 13.57
CA SER A 50 -14.88 -18.07 14.22
C SER A 50 -13.82 -17.36 13.36
N VAL A 51 -14.10 -16.10 12.99
CA VAL A 51 -13.22 -15.29 12.16
C VAL A 51 -12.96 -13.96 12.85
N CYS A 52 -11.70 -13.68 13.14
CA CYS A 52 -11.24 -12.41 13.68
C CYS A 52 -10.47 -11.63 12.61
N LEU A 53 -10.74 -10.34 12.50
CA LEU A 53 -10.01 -9.41 11.65
C LEU A 53 -9.50 -8.24 12.48
N ILE A 54 -8.20 -7.98 12.44
CA ILE A 54 -7.58 -6.85 13.12
C ILE A 54 -7.00 -5.85 12.12
N ASP A 55 -7.06 -4.57 12.44
CA ASP A 55 -6.38 -3.50 11.69
C ASP A 55 -5.73 -2.51 12.66
N LYS A 56 -4.55 -2.00 12.28
CA LYS A 56 -3.81 -1.03 13.09
C LYS A 56 -4.39 0.39 13.04
N GLY A 57 -5.23 0.71 12.07
CA GLY A 57 -5.87 2.03 11.93
C GLY A 57 -6.92 2.26 13.02
N ALA A 58 -7.16 3.51 13.41
CA ALA A 58 -8.17 3.88 14.40
C ALA A 58 -9.58 3.38 14.03
N GLU A 59 -9.84 3.28 12.74
CA GLU A 59 -11.07 2.72 12.16
C GLU A 59 -10.73 2.00 10.85
N ILE A 60 -11.59 1.08 10.42
CA ILE A 60 -11.39 0.40 9.13
C ILE A 60 -11.55 1.41 7.99
N GLY A 61 -10.54 1.45 7.12
CA GLY A 61 -10.48 2.41 6.01
C GLY A 61 -9.62 3.65 6.26
N ALA A 62 -9.31 3.99 7.53
CA ALA A 62 -8.54 5.20 7.88
C ALA A 62 -7.19 5.31 7.14
N HIS A 63 -6.46 4.21 7.02
CA HIS A 63 -5.15 4.17 6.35
C HIS A 63 -5.23 3.88 4.85
N ILE A 64 -6.41 3.77 4.26
CA ILE A 64 -6.59 3.43 2.85
C ILE A 64 -6.43 4.66 1.97
N LEU A 65 -5.39 4.66 1.15
CA LEU A 65 -5.17 5.63 0.09
C LEU A 65 -5.10 4.89 -1.24
N SER A 66 -5.98 5.22 -2.17
CA SER A 66 -6.04 4.61 -3.51
C SER A 66 -6.04 5.66 -4.61
N GLY A 67 -5.92 5.22 -5.87
CA GLY A 67 -6.08 6.08 -7.04
C GLY A 67 -7.51 6.58 -7.25
N ALA A 68 -8.50 6.10 -6.48
CA ALA A 68 -9.94 6.39 -6.57
C ALA A 68 -10.70 5.74 -7.73
N VAL A 69 -10.09 5.25 -8.80
CA VAL A 69 -10.78 4.47 -9.83
C VAL A 69 -10.84 3.00 -9.43
N ILE A 70 -12.05 2.50 -9.22
CA ILE A 70 -12.34 1.14 -8.74
C ILE A 70 -12.93 0.34 -9.90
N ASP A 71 -12.32 -0.82 -10.17
CA ASP A 71 -12.92 -1.85 -11.03
C ASP A 71 -13.90 -2.68 -10.17
N PRO A 72 -15.21 -2.69 -10.46
CA PRO A 72 -16.20 -3.32 -9.61
C PRO A 72 -16.21 -4.84 -9.68
N HIS A 73 -15.60 -5.44 -10.70
CA HIS A 73 -15.75 -6.86 -11.05
C HIS A 73 -15.62 -7.83 -9.87
N ALA A 74 -14.58 -7.66 -9.04
CA ALA A 74 -14.38 -8.55 -7.89
C ALA A 74 -15.37 -8.29 -6.74
N LEU A 75 -15.82 -7.04 -6.58
CA LEU A 75 -16.84 -6.68 -5.60
C LEU A 75 -18.22 -7.20 -6.02
N ASP A 76 -18.55 -7.13 -7.32
CA ASP A 76 -19.79 -7.69 -7.88
C ASP A 76 -19.85 -9.23 -7.72
N GLU A 77 -18.69 -9.93 -7.82
CA GLU A 77 -18.61 -11.35 -7.51
C GLU A 77 -18.80 -11.67 -6.02
N LEU A 78 -18.27 -10.82 -5.13
CA LEU A 78 -18.31 -11.05 -3.69
C LEU A 78 -19.65 -10.68 -3.06
N LEU A 79 -20.18 -9.52 -3.42
CA LEU A 79 -21.41 -8.91 -2.91
C LEU A 79 -22.11 -8.18 -4.06
N PRO A 80 -23.02 -8.81 -4.80
CA PRO A 80 -23.66 -8.19 -5.97
C PRO A 80 -24.30 -6.83 -5.72
N ASP A 81 -24.76 -6.59 -4.50
CA ASP A 81 -25.44 -5.34 -4.09
C ASP A 81 -24.49 -4.36 -3.35
N TRP A 82 -23.17 -4.54 -3.42
CA TRP A 82 -22.20 -3.73 -2.65
C TRP A 82 -22.36 -2.22 -2.85
N GLN A 83 -22.78 -1.76 -4.02
CA GLN A 83 -22.98 -0.34 -4.30
C GLN A 83 -24.10 0.29 -3.47
N HIS A 84 -25.08 -0.49 -3.01
CA HIS A 84 -26.14 -0.02 -2.12
C HIS A 84 -25.64 0.23 -0.69
N PHE A 85 -24.56 -0.43 -0.27
CA PHE A 85 -23.98 -0.27 1.06
C PHE A 85 -22.96 0.88 1.10
N VAL A 86 -22.35 1.19 -0.04
CA VAL A 86 -21.44 2.34 -0.19
C VAL A 86 -22.33 3.53 -0.57
N SER A 87 -22.40 4.51 0.31
CA SER A 87 -23.21 5.71 0.11
C SER A 87 -22.97 6.39 -1.25
N SER A 88 -23.80 7.36 -1.59
CA SER A 88 -23.95 8.11 -2.87
C SER A 88 -22.66 8.70 -3.51
N ASP A 89 -21.48 8.36 -3.03
CA ASP A 89 -20.22 9.00 -3.42
C ASP A 89 -19.50 8.33 -4.59
N LEU A 90 -20.10 7.27 -5.17
CA LEU A 90 -19.53 6.62 -6.35
C LEU A 90 -19.99 7.34 -7.63
N THR A 91 -19.04 7.70 -8.48
CA THR A 91 -19.28 8.34 -9.77
C THR A 91 -18.86 7.42 -10.89
N ALA A 92 -19.76 7.06 -11.81
CA ALA A 92 -19.43 6.25 -12.98
C ALA A 92 -18.43 6.97 -13.87
N VAL A 93 -17.47 6.25 -14.44
CA VAL A 93 -16.55 6.80 -15.43
C VAL A 93 -17.31 7.10 -16.73
N THR A 94 -17.24 8.34 -17.20
CA THR A 94 -17.93 8.80 -18.41
C THR A 94 -16.97 9.18 -19.54
N GLU A 95 -15.76 9.61 -19.21
CA GLU A 95 -14.73 9.97 -20.18
C GLU A 95 -13.34 9.55 -19.69
N ASP A 96 -12.53 9.05 -20.62
CA ASP A 96 -11.15 8.63 -20.38
C ASP A 96 -10.20 9.47 -21.26
N ARG A 97 -9.16 10.03 -20.66
CA ARG A 97 -8.10 10.79 -21.37
C ARG A 97 -6.74 10.25 -20.97
N PHE A 98 -5.92 9.96 -21.95
CA PHE A 98 -4.53 9.58 -21.74
C PHE A 98 -3.60 10.60 -22.41
N LEU A 99 -2.73 11.24 -21.62
CA LEU A 99 -1.89 12.35 -22.03
C LEU A 99 -0.41 11.98 -22.03
N LEU A 100 0.31 12.37 -23.07
CA LEU A 100 1.77 12.43 -23.07
C LEU A 100 2.17 13.88 -22.81
N LEU A 101 2.74 14.16 -21.65
CA LEU A 101 3.14 15.49 -21.22
C LEU A 101 4.57 15.81 -21.66
N LYS A 102 4.76 17.01 -22.13
CA LYS A 102 6.02 17.75 -22.23
C LYS A 102 5.86 19.00 -21.37
N GLU A 103 6.93 19.64 -20.98
CA GLU A 103 6.94 20.74 -20.01
C GLU A 103 5.79 21.77 -20.14
N HIS A 104 5.41 22.14 -21.36
CA HIS A 104 4.35 23.13 -21.60
C HIS A 104 3.24 22.61 -22.53
N LYS A 105 3.25 21.33 -22.90
CA LYS A 105 2.32 20.78 -23.89
C LYS A 105 1.85 19.39 -23.50
N ALA A 106 0.54 19.16 -23.61
CA ALA A 106 -0.07 17.85 -23.50
C ALA A 106 -0.50 17.34 -24.90
N ASN A 107 -0.12 16.11 -25.23
CA ASN A 107 -0.62 15.43 -26.41
C ASN A 107 -1.57 14.31 -25.97
N ARG A 108 -2.84 14.39 -26.39
CA ARG A 108 -3.82 13.33 -26.11
C ARG A 108 -3.51 12.12 -26.99
N LEU A 109 -3.29 10.97 -26.35
CA LEU A 109 -3.12 9.70 -27.06
C LEU A 109 -4.50 9.11 -27.39
N PRO A 110 -4.72 8.65 -28.65
CA PRO A 110 -5.98 8.00 -29.00
C PRO A 110 -6.19 6.73 -28.20
N LEU A 111 -7.32 6.60 -27.49
CA LEU A 111 -7.66 5.42 -26.67
C LEU A 111 -7.71 4.13 -27.50
N ALA A 112 -8.01 4.22 -28.80
CA ALA A 112 -8.01 3.06 -29.72
C ALA A 112 -6.62 2.41 -29.86
N LEU A 113 -5.55 3.17 -29.65
CA LEU A 113 -4.16 2.69 -29.73
C LEU A 113 -3.64 2.17 -28.37
N LEU A 114 -4.39 2.37 -27.29
CA LEU A 114 -4.00 1.89 -25.97
C LEU A 114 -4.51 0.45 -25.75
N PRO A 115 -3.74 -0.35 -24.99
CA PRO A 115 -4.23 -1.64 -24.51
C PRO A 115 -5.58 -1.51 -23.79
N THR A 116 -6.45 -2.50 -23.95
CA THR A 116 -7.76 -2.51 -23.27
C THR A 116 -7.65 -2.47 -21.76
N SER A 117 -6.54 -2.97 -21.22
CA SER A 117 -6.20 -2.90 -19.78
C SER A 117 -6.11 -1.48 -19.21
N LEU A 118 -5.85 -0.46 -20.04
CA LEU A 118 -5.78 0.94 -19.62
C LEU A 118 -7.12 1.69 -19.72
N LYS A 119 -8.15 1.07 -20.27
CA LYS A 119 -9.48 1.70 -20.39
C LYS A 119 -10.25 1.58 -19.09
N ASN A 120 -11.06 2.61 -18.78
CA ASN A 120 -11.80 2.70 -17.53
C ASN A 120 -13.33 2.60 -17.72
N GLU A 121 -13.79 2.24 -18.90
CA GLU A 121 -15.23 1.99 -19.16
C GLU A 121 -15.78 0.92 -18.19
N GLY A 122 -16.91 1.21 -17.54
CA GLY A 122 -17.52 0.32 -16.55
C GLY A 122 -16.96 0.45 -15.14
N ASN A 123 -15.87 1.22 -14.93
CA ASN A 123 -15.34 1.50 -13.60
C ASN A 123 -16.10 2.64 -12.91
N VAL A 124 -15.91 2.76 -11.60
CA VAL A 124 -16.44 3.85 -10.78
C VAL A 124 -15.30 4.61 -10.09
N ILE A 125 -15.53 5.88 -9.78
CA ILE A 125 -14.61 6.73 -9.04
C ILE A 125 -15.18 6.95 -7.65
N GLY A 126 -14.37 6.74 -6.61
CA GLY A 126 -14.78 6.94 -5.23
C GLY A 126 -13.67 6.61 -4.23
N SER A 127 -13.97 6.74 -2.95
CA SER A 127 -13.04 6.42 -1.88
C SER A 127 -13.01 4.92 -1.58
N LEU A 128 -11.85 4.29 -1.76
CA LEU A 128 -11.67 2.88 -1.36
C LEU A 128 -11.74 2.72 0.17
N GLY A 129 -11.35 3.75 0.94
CA GLY A 129 -11.49 3.75 2.40
C GLY A 129 -12.95 3.59 2.82
N ARG A 130 -13.87 4.35 2.20
CA ARG A 130 -15.33 4.22 2.44
C ARG A 130 -15.88 2.87 2.01
N VAL A 131 -15.42 2.33 0.89
CA VAL A 131 -15.77 0.96 0.46
C VAL A 131 -15.33 -0.04 1.53
N CYS A 132 -14.11 0.04 2.06
CA CYS A 132 -13.63 -0.84 3.11
C CYS A 132 -14.44 -0.70 4.41
N SER A 133 -14.81 0.52 4.82
CA SER A 133 -15.67 0.74 5.98
C SER A 133 -17.04 0.09 5.81
N ALA A 134 -17.65 0.20 4.63
CA ALA A 134 -18.91 -0.48 4.32
C ALA A 134 -18.77 -2.01 4.31
N LEU A 135 -17.68 -2.54 3.74
CA LEU A 135 -17.40 -3.98 3.77
C LEU A 135 -17.16 -4.49 5.20
N ALA A 136 -16.53 -3.70 6.08
CA ALA A 136 -16.36 -4.06 7.48
C ALA A 136 -17.71 -4.22 8.20
N SER A 137 -18.63 -3.28 7.99
CA SER A 137 -19.99 -3.38 8.54
C SER A 137 -20.72 -4.62 8.01
N GLN A 138 -20.51 -5.01 6.76
CA GLN A 138 -21.07 -6.26 6.22
C GLN A 138 -20.41 -7.50 6.84
N ALA A 139 -19.10 -7.48 7.07
CA ALA A 139 -18.39 -8.57 7.73
C ALA A 139 -18.89 -8.77 9.17
N GLU A 140 -19.09 -7.68 9.94
CA GLU A 140 -19.65 -7.71 11.29
C GLU A 140 -21.08 -8.27 11.31
N GLN A 141 -21.93 -7.87 10.36
CA GLN A 141 -23.29 -8.41 10.21
C GLN A 141 -23.30 -9.91 9.93
N LEU A 142 -22.27 -10.44 9.26
CA LEU A 142 -22.07 -11.87 9.02
C LEU A 142 -21.43 -12.58 10.23
N GLY A 143 -21.11 -11.87 11.32
CA GLY A 143 -20.52 -12.42 12.54
C GLY A 143 -19.00 -12.57 12.50
N VAL A 144 -18.30 -11.67 11.82
CA VAL A 144 -16.84 -11.50 11.93
C VAL A 144 -16.55 -10.59 13.11
N ASP A 145 -15.59 -10.97 13.97
CA ASP A 145 -15.07 -10.10 15.01
C ASP A 145 -14.06 -9.12 14.38
N VAL A 146 -14.43 -7.83 14.26
CA VAL A 146 -13.59 -6.81 13.65
C VAL A 146 -13.03 -5.86 14.70
N PHE A 147 -11.70 -5.82 14.83
CA PHE A 147 -10.99 -4.99 15.80
C PHE A 147 -10.10 -3.97 15.08
N ALA A 148 -10.54 -2.73 15.04
CA ALA A 148 -9.71 -1.58 14.64
C ALA A 148 -8.86 -1.10 15.83
N GLY A 149 -7.71 -0.46 15.54
CA GLY A 149 -6.79 0.02 16.57
C GLY A 149 -5.86 -1.06 17.13
N PHE A 150 -5.80 -2.25 16.55
CA PHE A 150 -4.92 -3.34 16.99
C PHE A 150 -3.82 -3.61 15.95
N ALA A 151 -2.59 -3.23 16.28
CA ALA A 151 -1.43 -3.44 15.43
C ALA A 151 -0.78 -4.80 15.74
N ALA A 152 -0.78 -5.72 14.78
CA ALA A 152 0.03 -6.93 14.87
C ALA A 152 1.53 -6.58 14.81
N THR A 153 2.32 -7.00 15.78
CA THR A 153 3.75 -6.67 15.90
C THR A 153 4.66 -7.87 15.75
N GLU A 154 4.21 -9.06 16.15
CA GLU A 154 5.00 -10.28 16.12
C GLU A 154 4.17 -11.47 15.63
N VAL A 155 4.85 -12.43 14.98
CA VAL A 155 4.25 -13.70 14.55
C VAL A 155 4.52 -14.76 15.62
N ILE A 156 3.50 -15.49 16.02
CA ILE A 156 3.62 -16.61 16.97
C ILE A 156 3.79 -17.90 16.17
N TYR A 157 4.85 -18.66 16.52
CA TYR A 157 5.17 -19.92 15.89
C TYR A 157 4.98 -21.08 16.88
N SER A 158 4.52 -22.23 16.36
CA SER A 158 4.55 -23.49 17.09
C SER A 158 5.97 -24.06 17.19
N GLU A 159 6.17 -25.08 17.99
CA GLU A 159 7.45 -25.83 18.07
C GLU A 159 7.88 -26.42 16.71
N SER A 160 6.92 -26.71 15.83
CA SER A 160 7.18 -27.21 14.47
C SER A 160 7.51 -26.09 13.47
N GLY A 161 7.50 -24.81 13.87
CA GLY A 161 7.73 -23.64 13.03
C GLY A 161 6.52 -23.21 12.20
N SER A 162 5.32 -23.75 12.45
CA SER A 162 4.09 -23.28 11.81
C SER A 162 3.59 -22.01 12.49
N VAL A 163 3.03 -21.07 11.73
CA VAL A 163 2.34 -19.91 12.29
C VAL A 163 1.08 -20.37 13.02
N ILE A 164 0.90 -19.91 14.24
CA ILE A 164 -0.27 -20.20 15.07
C ILE A 164 -1.00 -18.94 15.55
N GLY A 165 -0.58 -17.77 15.10
CA GLY A 165 -1.21 -16.50 15.44
C GLY A 165 -0.26 -15.31 15.37
N VAL A 166 -0.68 -14.21 15.96
CA VAL A 166 0.13 -12.99 16.11
C VAL A 166 -0.04 -12.39 17.49
N THR A 167 0.97 -11.64 17.95
CA THR A 167 0.88 -10.77 19.13
C THR A 167 0.58 -9.36 18.67
N THR A 168 -0.35 -8.67 19.33
CA THR A 168 -0.59 -7.24 19.14
C THR A 168 0.39 -6.42 19.97
N GLY A 169 0.67 -5.19 19.54
CA GLY A 169 1.63 -4.32 20.23
C GLY A 169 1.11 -3.80 21.58
N ASP A 170 2.02 -3.65 22.53
CA ASP A 170 1.77 -2.93 23.77
C ASP A 170 1.48 -1.45 23.50
N MET A 171 0.64 -0.84 24.34
CA MET A 171 0.31 0.58 24.29
C MET A 171 0.76 1.28 25.58
N GLY A 172 0.97 2.60 25.49
CA GLY A 172 1.35 3.39 26.67
C GLY A 172 2.80 3.15 27.12
N LEU A 173 3.73 2.91 26.18
CA LEU A 173 5.18 2.87 26.43
C LEU A 173 5.80 4.25 26.24
N ASP A 174 6.82 4.57 27.04
CA ASP A 174 7.66 5.76 26.87
C ASP A 174 8.67 5.59 25.70
N LYS A 175 9.41 6.65 25.34
CA LYS A 175 10.44 6.63 24.28
C LYS A 175 11.51 5.54 24.45
N SER A 176 11.75 5.11 25.68
CA SER A 176 12.71 4.07 26.03
C SER A 176 12.10 2.65 26.04
N GLY A 177 10.80 2.55 25.82
CA GLY A 177 10.06 1.29 25.87
C GLY A 177 9.62 0.86 27.27
N ASN A 178 9.64 1.76 28.26
CA ASN A 178 9.16 1.44 29.60
C ASN A 178 7.66 1.72 29.73
N PRO A 179 6.91 0.90 30.49
CA PRO A 179 5.50 1.14 30.77
C PRO A 179 5.25 2.47 31.47
N THR A 180 4.28 3.26 30.98
CA THR A 180 3.75 4.46 31.63
C THR A 180 2.52 4.15 32.47
N SER A 181 1.90 5.16 33.07
CA SER A 181 0.61 5.00 33.77
C SER A 181 -0.56 4.64 32.85
N MET A 182 -0.37 4.75 31.54
CA MET A 182 -1.36 4.40 30.49
C MET A 182 -1.06 3.05 29.84
N TYR A 183 -0.12 2.29 30.37
CA TYR A 183 0.29 1.01 29.81
C TYR A 183 -0.87 0.03 29.71
N GLN A 184 -0.99 -0.57 28.54
CA GLN A 184 -1.89 -1.66 28.25
C GLN A 184 -1.10 -2.75 27.51
N PRO A 185 -1.01 -3.97 28.03
CA PRO A 185 -0.34 -5.06 27.36
C PRO A 185 -1.07 -5.43 26.07
N GLY A 186 -0.32 -5.87 25.07
CA GLY A 186 -0.86 -6.48 23.88
C GLY A 186 -1.57 -7.80 24.18
N MET A 187 -2.05 -8.47 23.15
CA MET A 187 -2.76 -9.75 23.26
C MET A 187 -2.16 -10.76 22.27
N ASN A 188 -2.19 -12.03 22.61
CA ASN A 188 -1.93 -13.13 21.70
C ASN A 188 -3.23 -13.55 21.01
N LEU A 189 -3.31 -13.37 19.71
CA LEU A 189 -4.43 -13.83 18.90
C LEU A 189 -4.00 -15.13 18.20
N LEU A 190 -4.49 -16.25 18.71
CA LEU A 190 -4.16 -17.59 18.21
C LEU A 190 -5.19 -18.03 17.18
N ALA A 191 -4.74 -18.72 16.13
CA ALA A 191 -5.63 -19.21 15.09
C ALA A 191 -5.10 -20.46 14.41
N LYS A 192 -6.02 -21.28 13.90
CA LYS A 192 -5.68 -22.46 13.08
C LYS A 192 -5.11 -22.05 11.71
N MET A 193 -5.50 -20.87 11.21
CA MET A 193 -4.98 -20.26 9.96
C MET A 193 -4.94 -18.74 10.12
N THR A 194 -3.84 -18.11 9.67
CA THR A 194 -3.69 -16.67 9.66
C THR A 194 -3.49 -16.14 8.23
N PHE A 195 -4.35 -15.21 7.80
CA PHE A 195 -4.19 -14.50 6.54
C PHE A 195 -3.54 -13.13 6.79
N PHE A 196 -2.42 -12.88 6.12
CA PHE A 196 -1.72 -11.61 6.18
C PHE A 196 -2.12 -10.74 4.99
N ALA A 197 -2.79 -9.64 5.29
CA ALA A 197 -3.37 -8.68 4.36
C ALA A 197 -2.89 -7.24 4.66
N GLU A 198 -1.65 -7.07 5.14
CA GLU A 198 -1.08 -5.80 5.61
C GLU A 198 -0.84 -4.79 4.48
N GLY A 199 -1.11 -5.17 3.24
CA GLY A 199 -0.91 -4.35 2.06
C GLY A 199 0.56 -4.23 1.64
N CYS A 200 0.86 -3.19 0.87
CA CYS A 200 2.19 -2.99 0.31
C CYS A 200 3.27 -2.97 1.39
N ARG A 201 4.25 -3.88 1.29
CA ARG A 201 5.36 -4.01 2.23
C ARG A 201 4.88 -4.22 3.67
N GLY A 202 4.04 -5.23 3.91
CA GLY A 202 3.58 -5.62 5.25
C GLY A 202 4.75 -5.80 6.21
N GLN A 203 4.58 -5.41 7.48
CA GLN A 203 5.64 -5.58 8.48
C GLN A 203 5.91 -7.05 8.74
N LEU A 204 4.85 -7.82 9.01
CA LEU A 204 4.96 -9.26 9.24
C LEU A 204 5.10 -10.01 7.92
N GLY A 205 4.41 -9.57 6.85
CA GLY A 205 4.51 -10.17 5.52
C GLY A 205 5.95 -10.22 5.00
N LYS A 206 6.76 -9.15 5.17
CA LYS A 206 8.16 -9.17 4.76
C LYS A 206 9.01 -10.16 5.57
N GLN A 207 8.74 -10.30 6.87
CA GLN A 207 9.42 -11.27 7.74
C GLN A 207 9.07 -12.72 7.35
N LEU A 208 7.79 -12.97 7.06
CA LEU A 208 7.30 -14.28 6.63
C LEU A 208 7.87 -14.67 5.25
N ILE A 209 7.96 -13.72 4.32
CA ILE A 209 8.58 -13.94 3.01
C ILE A 209 10.05 -14.37 3.17
N GLU A 210 10.79 -13.75 4.08
CA GLU A 210 12.18 -14.10 4.39
C GLU A 210 12.28 -15.42 5.16
N HIS A 211 11.50 -15.57 6.23
CA HIS A 211 11.54 -16.74 7.12
C HIS A 211 11.25 -18.06 6.39
N PHE A 212 10.27 -18.06 5.49
CA PHE A 212 9.88 -19.24 4.70
C PHE A 212 10.48 -19.28 3.29
N ASP A 213 11.42 -18.37 2.96
CA ASP A 213 12.03 -18.25 1.62
C ASP A 213 11.00 -18.23 0.47
N LEU A 214 9.88 -17.53 0.67
CA LEU A 214 8.74 -17.53 -0.26
C LEU A 214 9.09 -16.90 -1.63
N SER A 215 10.16 -16.11 -1.70
CA SER A 215 10.63 -15.44 -2.92
C SER A 215 11.66 -16.26 -3.72
N ALA A 216 11.96 -17.48 -3.32
CA ALA A 216 12.93 -18.34 -4.01
C ALA A 216 12.60 -18.49 -5.51
N GLY A 217 13.55 -18.17 -6.38
CA GLY A 217 13.40 -18.28 -7.83
C GLY A 217 12.44 -17.26 -8.46
N ARG A 218 11.90 -16.29 -7.71
CA ARG A 218 11.02 -15.22 -8.20
C ARG A 218 11.81 -14.03 -8.74
N GLY A 219 11.17 -13.14 -9.47
CA GLY A 219 11.70 -11.81 -9.78
C GLY A 219 11.69 -10.91 -8.54
N LYS A 220 12.56 -9.90 -8.52
CA LYS A 220 12.53 -8.90 -7.43
C LYS A 220 11.25 -8.08 -7.50
N GLN A 221 10.63 -7.85 -6.33
CA GLN A 221 9.51 -6.91 -6.22
C GLN A 221 10.01 -5.49 -6.48
N THR A 222 9.15 -4.68 -7.09
CA THR A 222 9.39 -3.26 -7.32
C THR A 222 8.16 -2.46 -6.89
N TYR A 223 8.36 -1.22 -6.55
CA TYR A 223 7.34 -0.39 -5.92
C TYR A 223 7.22 0.97 -6.61
N GLY A 224 6.08 1.61 -6.41
CA GLY A 224 5.88 3.01 -6.74
C GLY A 224 5.42 3.77 -5.50
N LEU A 225 5.85 5.01 -5.35
CA LEU A 225 5.29 5.94 -4.36
C LEU A 225 4.20 6.75 -5.02
N GLY A 226 2.96 6.55 -4.60
CA GLY A 226 1.83 7.37 -4.99
C GLY A 226 1.65 8.53 -4.00
N LEU A 227 1.56 9.75 -4.54
CA LEU A 227 1.16 10.95 -3.82
C LEU A 227 -0.19 11.38 -4.36
N LYS A 228 -1.09 11.83 -3.50
CA LYS A 228 -2.44 12.20 -3.88
C LYS A 228 -2.94 13.37 -3.05
N GLU A 229 -3.65 14.26 -3.69
CA GLU A 229 -4.46 15.30 -3.07
C GLU A 229 -5.91 15.19 -3.54
N ILE A 230 -6.84 15.56 -2.67
CA ILE A 230 -8.22 15.83 -3.06
C ILE A 230 -8.41 17.35 -3.10
N TRP A 231 -8.98 17.83 -4.17
CA TRP A 231 -9.29 19.24 -4.38
C TRP A 231 -10.79 19.42 -4.54
N GLN A 232 -11.33 20.43 -3.90
CA GLN A 232 -12.66 20.96 -4.20
C GLN A 232 -12.49 22.10 -5.20
N ILE A 233 -13.03 21.95 -6.41
CA ILE A 233 -12.81 22.88 -7.51
C ILE A 233 -14.10 23.64 -7.87
N PRO A 234 -14.01 24.78 -8.58
CA PRO A 234 -15.18 25.45 -9.14
C PRO A 234 -16.03 24.51 -10.00
N LYS A 235 -17.37 24.56 -9.84
CA LYS A 235 -18.31 23.65 -10.51
C LYS A 235 -18.21 23.71 -12.04
N GLU A 236 -17.93 24.88 -12.59
CA GLU A 236 -17.74 25.13 -14.03
C GLU A 236 -16.49 24.48 -14.63
N GLN A 237 -15.53 24.09 -13.78
CA GLN A 237 -14.31 23.36 -14.18
C GLN A 237 -14.43 21.86 -13.93
N HIS A 238 -15.50 21.43 -13.25
CA HIS A 238 -15.72 20.04 -12.88
C HIS A 238 -16.44 19.28 -14.01
N GLN A 239 -15.97 18.06 -14.29
CA GLN A 239 -16.60 17.14 -15.23
C GLN A 239 -16.74 15.77 -14.59
N ALA A 240 -17.89 15.49 -13.96
CA ALA A 240 -18.13 14.24 -13.26
C ALA A 240 -17.85 13.01 -14.14
N GLY A 241 -17.09 12.05 -13.62
CA GLY A 241 -16.73 10.83 -14.32
C GLY A 241 -15.54 10.96 -15.30
N LEU A 242 -14.89 12.14 -15.37
CA LEU A 242 -13.68 12.31 -16.16
C LEU A 242 -12.48 11.63 -15.47
N VAL A 243 -11.81 10.76 -16.20
CA VAL A 243 -10.54 10.12 -15.83
C VAL A 243 -9.43 10.64 -16.73
N VAL A 244 -8.39 11.21 -16.15
CA VAL A 244 -7.19 11.66 -16.85
C VAL A 244 -6.00 10.89 -16.33
N HIS A 245 -5.27 10.21 -17.22
CA HIS A 245 -3.95 9.66 -16.93
C HIS A 245 -2.89 10.41 -17.75
N SER A 246 -1.70 10.55 -17.20
CA SER A 246 -0.58 11.16 -17.91
C SER A 246 0.74 10.45 -17.68
N ILE A 247 1.62 10.49 -18.70
CA ILE A 247 3.00 10.00 -18.65
C ILE A 247 3.93 11.08 -19.22
N GLY A 248 5.23 10.97 -18.92
CA GLY A 248 6.25 11.93 -19.32
C GLY A 248 6.45 12.99 -18.24
N TRP A 249 6.55 14.27 -18.64
CA TRP A 249 6.80 15.35 -17.68
C TRP A 249 5.87 15.30 -16.45
N PRO A 250 6.34 15.59 -15.24
CA PRO A 250 7.65 16.14 -14.86
C PRO A 250 8.77 15.08 -14.80
N LEU A 251 8.46 13.81 -14.91
CA LEU A 251 9.44 12.73 -14.85
C LEU A 251 10.21 12.63 -16.19
N ASP A 252 11.47 12.20 -16.11
CA ASP A 252 12.29 11.94 -17.28
C ASP A 252 11.97 10.57 -17.92
N ASN A 253 12.65 10.26 -19.04
CA ASN A 253 12.45 8.98 -19.75
C ASN A 253 12.79 7.75 -18.89
N ASN A 254 13.71 7.88 -17.94
CA ASN A 254 14.26 6.75 -17.19
C ASN A 254 13.54 6.55 -15.85
N THR A 255 12.79 7.53 -15.40
CA THR A 255 12.00 7.48 -14.18
C THR A 255 10.58 7.00 -14.49
N TYR A 256 10.27 5.77 -14.13
CA TYR A 256 8.92 5.21 -14.29
C TYR A 256 7.93 5.96 -13.40
N GLY A 257 6.76 6.29 -13.97
CA GLY A 257 5.69 6.91 -13.22
C GLY A 257 4.66 7.58 -14.14
N GLY A 258 3.77 8.33 -13.52
CA GLY A 258 2.75 9.08 -14.25
C GLY A 258 1.76 9.76 -13.31
N GLY A 259 1.12 10.82 -13.83
CA GLY A 259 0.11 11.59 -13.12
C GLY A 259 -1.31 11.11 -13.43
N PHE A 260 -2.23 11.50 -12.56
CA PHE A 260 -3.65 11.26 -12.76
C PHE A 260 -4.50 12.40 -12.20
N ALA A 261 -5.71 12.55 -12.75
CA ALA A 261 -6.78 13.38 -12.18
C ALA A 261 -8.12 12.73 -12.45
N TYR A 262 -8.96 12.61 -11.40
CA TYR A 262 -10.25 11.95 -11.46
C TYR A 262 -11.31 12.87 -10.86
N HIS A 263 -12.31 13.21 -11.65
CA HIS A 263 -13.41 14.09 -11.25
C HIS A 263 -14.60 13.28 -10.74
N TYR A 264 -15.02 13.49 -9.50
CA TYR A 264 -16.10 12.71 -8.86
C TYR A 264 -16.89 13.54 -7.87
N GLY A 265 -18.02 12.99 -7.41
CA GLY A 265 -18.93 13.72 -6.56
C GLY A 265 -19.47 14.98 -7.23
N GLU A 266 -19.80 16.00 -6.45
CA GLU A 266 -20.33 17.25 -6.99
C GLU A 266 -19.25 18.15 -7.64
N ASN A 267 -18.07 18.24 -7.01
CA ASN A 267 -16.99 19.11 -7.47
C ASN A 267 -15.61 18.71 -6.90
N LEU A 268 -15.41 17.42 -6.65
CA LEU A 268 -14.14 16.90 -6.15
C LEU A 268 -13.25 16.37 -7.29
N VAL A 269 -11.96 16.59 -7.14
CA VAL A 269 -10.93 16.03 -8.02
C VAL A 269 -9.84 15.36 -7.18
N ALA A 270 -9.62 14.09 -7.42
CA ALA A 270 -8.43 13.40 -6.93
C ALA A 270 -7.29 13.63 -7.93
N VAL A 271 -6.24 14.32 -7.53
CA VAL A 271 -5.03 14.52 -8.36
C VAL A 271 -3.84 13.85 -7.70
N GLY A 272 -2.97 13.22 -8.49
CA GLY A 272 -1.80 12.57 -7.93
C GLY A 272 -0.71 12.25 -8.95
N LEU A 273 0.41 11.79 -8.41
CA LEU A 273 1.58 11.33 -9.15
C LEU A 273 2.07 10.02 -8.53
N VAL A 274 2.35 9.04 -9.36
CA VAL A 274 3.09 7.84 -8.96
C VAL A 274 4.51 7.94 -9.48
N VAL A 275 5.50 7.73 -8.62
CA VAL A 275 6.93 7.66 -8.99
C VAL A 275 7.47 6.29 -8.61
N GLY A 276 8.00 5.56 -9.59
CA GLY A 276 8.63 4.25 -9.35
C GLY A 276 9.88 4.41 -8.49
N LEU A 277 9.97 3.65 -7.39
CA LEU A 277 11.09 3.76 -6.46
C LEU A 277 12.42 3.21 -6.99
N ASN A 278 12.42 2.66 -8.20
CA ASN A 278 13.62 2.25 -8.92
C ASN A 278 14.37 3.40 -9.63
N TYR A 279 14.04 4.67 -9.38
CA TYR A 279 14.76 5.81 -9.93
C TYR A 279 16.22 5.84 -9.41
N GLU A 280 17.11 6.43 -10.22
CA GLU A 280 18.56 6.39 -9.99
C GLU A 280 19.12 7.66 -9.32
N ASN A 281 18.48 8.82 -9.58
CA ASN A 281 18.99 10.11 -9.11
C ASN A 281 18.62 10.39 -7.64
N PRO A 282 19.60 10.49 -6.70
CA PRO A 282 19.32 10.74 -5.29
C PRO A 282 18.79 12.15 -5.00
N TYR A 283 18.89 13.07 -5.97
CA TYR A 283 18.34 14.42 -5.83
C TYR A 283 16.85 14.51 -6.21
N LEU A 284 16.25 13.43 -6.76
CA LEU A 284 14.83 13.43 -7.10
C LEU A 284 13.98 13.38 -5.82
N SER A 285 13.04 14.30 -5.74
CA SER A 285 12.02 14.36 -4.69
C SER A 285 10.65 14.06 -5.28
N PRO A 286 10.05 12.89 -5.01
CA PRO A 286 8.71 12.56 -5.51
C PRO A 286 7.65 13.59 -5.12
N PHE A 287 7.75 14.17 -3.92
CA PHE A 287 6.86 15.22 -3.46
C PHE A 287 6.94 16.48 -4.34
N ASP A 288 8.16 16.96 -4.62
CA ASP A 288 8.34 18.17 -5.42
C ASP A 288 8.01 17.94 -6.90
N GLU A 289 8.24 16.73 -7.43
CA GLU A 289 7.77 16.35 -8.76
C GLU A 289 6.23 16.38 -8.84
N PHE A 290 5.54 15.96 -7.80
CA PHE A 290 4.08 16.07 -7.73
C PHE A 290 3.64 17.55 -7.68
N GLN A 291 4.33 18.40 -6.93
CA GLN A 291 4.04 19.85 -6.94
C GLN A 291 4.22 20.44 -8.35
N ARG A 292 5.30 20.07 -9.05
CA ARG A 292 5.53 20.48 -10.45
C ARG A 292 4.40 20.00 -11.37
N LEU A 293 3.95 18.76 -11.27
CA LEU A 293 2.85 18.24 -12.10
C LEU A 293 1.62 19.17 -12.07
N LYS A 294 1.25 19.67 -10.91
CA LYS A 294 0.07 20.54 -10.73
C LYS A 294 0.19 21.87 -11.48
N THR A 295 1.39 22.37 -11.72
CA THR A 295 1.61 23.62 -12.48
C THR A 295 1.47 23.44 -13.98
N HIS A 296 1.46 22.18 -14.48
CA HIS A 296 1.29 21.93 -15.91
C HIS A 296 -0.11 22.39 -16.39
N PRO A 297 -0.24 23.07 -17.56
CA PRO A 297 -1.52 23.59 -18.05
C PRO A 297 -2.66 22.57 -18.10
N ALA A 298 -2.35 21.30 -18.37
CA ALA A 298 -3.35 20.21 -18.39
C ALA A 298 -3.94 19.87 -17.00
N PHE A 299 -3.30 20.30 -15.91
CA PHE A 299 -3.75 20.10 -14.54
C PHE A 299 -4.16 21.42 -13.87
N SER A 300 -3.35 22.48 -14.02
CA SER A 300 -3.66 23.78 -13.42
C SER A 300 -4.98 24.36 -13.91
N ALA A 301 -5.37 24.08 -15.16
CA ALA A 301 -6.60 24.58 -15.75
C ALA A 301 -7.88 24.23 -14.96
N PHE A 302 -7.94 23.08 -14.31
CA PHE A 302 -9.08 22.69 -13.47
C PHE A 302 -8.83 22.88 -11.97
N LEU A 303 -7.56 22.98 -11.51
CA LEU A 303 -7.23 23.22 -10.11
C LEU A 303 -7.30 24.70 -9.70
N GLN A 304 -7.12 25.62 -10.67
CA GLN A 304 -7.09 27.05 -10.38
C GLN A 304 -8.41 27.55 -9.78
N GLY A 305 -8.33 28.25 -8.65
CA GLY A 305 -9.49 28.70 -7.92
C GLY A 305 -10.13 27.62 -7.02
N GLY A 306 -9.57 26.41 -7.01
CA GLY A 306 -9.96 25.33 -6.09
C GLY A 306 -9.23 25.40 -4.76
N GLU A 307 -9.71 24.58 -3.81
CA GLU A 307 -9.13 24.41 -2.48
C GLU A 307 -8.70 22.97 -2.28
N ARG A 308 -7.52 22.78 -1.69
CA ARG A 308 -6.97 21.46 -1.34
C ARG A 308 -7.54 21.02 0.01
N VAL A 309 -8.25 19.88 0.01
CA VAL A 309 -8.96 19.39 1.21
C VAL A 309 -8.29 18.19 1.87
N SER A 310 -7.46 17.44 1.16
CA SER A 310 -6.75 16.29 1.73
C SER A 310 -5.43 16.03 0.99
N TYR A 311 -4.47 15.41 1.68
CA TYR A 311 -3.19 14.95 1.14
C TYR A 311 -2.81 13.60 1.73
N GLY A 312 -2.20 12.76 0.93
CA GLY A 312 -1.65 11.49 1.38
C GLY A 312 -0.60 10.92 0.46
N ALA A 313 0.17 9.98 1.01
CA ALA A 313 1.16 9.24 0.25
C ALA A 313 1.19 7.78 0.68
N ARG A 314 1.33 6.86 -0.31
CA ARG A 314 1.46 5.43 -0.04
C ARG A 314 2.26 4.75 -1.13
N THR A 315 3.09 3.78 -0.74
CA THR A 315 3.71 2.89 -1.72
C THR A 315 2.70 1.84 -2.19
N LEU A 316 2.92 1.38 -3.40
CA LEU A 316 2.16 0.31 -4.04
C LEU A 316 3.13 -0.67 -4.71
N VAL A 317 2.76 -1.93 -4.74
CA VAL A 317 3.53 -2.98 -5.41
C VAL A 317 3.40 -2.84 -6.93
N ALA A 318 4.43 -3.20 -7.68
CA ALA A 318 4.43 -3.08 -9.13
C ALA A 318 5.16 -4.21 -9.87
N GLY A 319 5.66 -5.23 -9.17
CA GLY A 319 6.45 -6.32 -9.76
C GLY A 319 5.65 -7.28 -10.63
N GLY A 320 4.33 -7.34 -10.44
CA GLY A 320 3.42 -8.21 -11.20
C GLY A 320 3.67 -9.71 -10.97
N LEU A 321 3.10 -10.55 -11.84
CA LEU A 321 3.08 -12.02 -11.67
C LEU A 321 4.46 -12.64 -11.39
N SER A 322 5.53 -12.15 -12.03
CA SER A 322 6.86 -12.73 -11.88
C SER A 322 7.51 -12.50 -10.51
N ALA A 323 6.99 -11.53 -9.74
CA ALA A 323 7.47 -11.15 -8.42
C ALA A 323 6.58 -11.67 -7.27
N LEU A 324 5.43 -12.32 -7.58
CA LEU A 324 4.60 -12.94 -6.56
C LEU A 324 5.39 -14.02 -5.82
N PRO A 325 5.44 -13.99 -4.48
CA PRO A 325 6.05 -15.04 -3.67
C PRO A 325 5.23 -16.34 -3.76
N GLU A 326 5.67 -17.39 -3.13
CA GLU A 326 4.80 -18.50 -2.76
C GLU A 326 3.72 -17.94 -1.83
N LEU A 327 2.44 -18.21 -2.12
CA LEU A 327 1.31 -17.53 -1.48
C LEU A 327 0.98 -18.06 -0.08
N SER A 328 1.47 -19.25 0.26
CA SER A 328 1.12 -19.90 1.51
C SER A 328 2.33 -20.59 2.15
N PHE A 329 2.29 -20.69 3.46
CA PHE A 329 3.29 -21.31 4.33
C PHE A 329 2.56 -22.02 5.48
N PRO A 330 3.23 -22.88 6.28
CA PRO A 330 2.58 -23.59 7.38
C PRO A 330 1.85 -22.64 8.35
N GLY A 331 0.52 -22.81 8.48
CA GLY A 331 -0.34 -22.01 9.33
C GLY A 331 -0.76 -20.65 8.78
N GLY A 332 -0.38 -20.28 7.52
CA GLY A 332 -0.77 -18.98 7.00
C GLY A 332 -0.69 -18.80 5.48
N ALA A 333 -1.17 -17.65 5.03
CA ALA A 333 -1.08 -17.22 3.64
C ALA A 333 -0.97 -15.68 3.52
N LEU A 334 -0.33 -15.23 2.43
CA LEU A 334 -0.30 -13.84 2.01
C LEU A 334 -1.44 -13.58 1.01
N ILE A 335 -2.17 -12.49 1.20
CA ILE A 335 -3.24 -12.06 0.30
C ILE A 335 -3.12 -10.57 -0.04
N GLY A 336 -3.78 -10.13 -1.10
CA GLY A 336 -3.74 -8.74 -1.53
C GLY A 336 -2.35 -8.23 -1.89
N ASP A 337 -2.11 -6.96 -1.61
CA ASP A 337 -0.83 -6.32 -1.92
C ASP A 337 0.32 -6.77 -1.01
N ASP A 338 0.04 -7.47 0.07
CA ASP A 338 1.06 -8.12 0.89
C ASP A 338 1.77 -9.25 0.12
N ALA A 339 1.02 -9.99 -0.69
CA ALA A 339 1.56 -10.90 -1.68
C ALA A 339 2.05 -10.20 -2.97
N GLY A 340 1.54 -9.00 -3.27
CA GLY A 340 1.87 -8.28 -4.49
C GLY A 340 0.83 -8.33 -5.61
N PHE A 341 -0.44 -8.56 -5.29
CA PHE A 341 -1.55 -8.67 -6.24
C PHE A 341 -2.04 -7.34 -6.80
N LEU A 342 -1.18 -6.54 -7.39
CA LEU A 342 -1.52 -5.30 -8.10
C LEU A 342 -1.14 -5.42 -9.58
N ASN A 343 -2.01 -5.00 -10.47
CA ASN A 343 -1.72 -4.91 -11.90
C ASN A 343 -1.23 -3.50 -12.27
N ALA A 344 0.08 -3.29 -12.23
CA ALA A 344 0.69 -2.00 -12.54
C ALA A 344 0.40 -1.51 -13.98
N ALA A 345 0.22 -2.42 -14.93
CA ALA A 345 -0.13 -2.07 -16.32
C ALA A 345 -1.57 -1.56 -16.46
N ARG A 346 -2.46 -1.91 -15.53
CA ARG A 346 -3.84 -1.38 -15.45
C ARG A 346 -3.95 -0.16 -14.54
N ILE A 347 -2.92 0.13 -13.75
CA ILE A 347 -2.96 1.17 -12.71
C ILE A 347 -4.06 0.86 -11.68
N LYS A 348 -4.31 -0.43 -11.42
CA LYS A 348 -5.39 -0.92 -10.53
C LYS A 348 -4.94 -2.13 -9.73
N GLY A 349 -5.37 -2.20 -8.48
CA GLY A 349 -5.05 -3.27 -7.56
C GLY A 349 -6.21 -3.73 -6.68
N SER A 350 -7.19 -2.87 -6.39
CA SER A 350 -8.27 -3.18 -5.44
C SER A 350 -9.06 -4.43 -5.83
N HIS A 351 -9.44 -4.59 -7.10
CA HIS A 351 -10.13 -5.78 -7.61
C HIS A 351 -9.25 -7.04 -7.49
N CYS A 352 -7.95 -6.92 -7.72
CA CYS A 352 -7.00 -8.02 -7.53
C CYS A 352 -6.91 -8.43 -6.05
N ALA A 353 -6.87 -7.45 -5.16
CA ALA A 353 -6.83 -7.67 -3.72
C ALA A 353 -8.09 -8.40 -3.22
N VAL A 354 -9.28 -7.90 -3.58
CA VAL A 354 -10.57 -8.53 -3.26
C VAL A 354 -10.61 -9.97 -3.76
N LYS A 355 -10.26 -10.20 -5.05
CA LYS A 355 -10.27 -11.56 -5.61
C LYS A 355 -9.30 -12.50 -4.92
N SER A 356 -8.10 -12.03 -4.57
CA SER A 356 -7.10 -12.87 -3.88
C SER A 356 -7.58 -13.32 -2.50
N GLY A 357 -8.24 -12.44 -1.74
CA GLY A 357 -8.83 -12.76 -0.44
C GLY A 357 -9.95 -13.81 -0.58
N ALA A 358 -10.87 -13.61 -1.52
CA ALA A 358 -11.94 -14.56 -1.77
C ALA A 358 -11.41 -15.95 -2.18
N LEU A 359 -10.38 -16.02 -3.04
CA LEU A 359 -9.77 -17.28 -3.45
C LEU A 359 -9.07 -18.01 -2.28
N ALA A 360 -8.41 -17.27 -1.38
CA ALA A 360 -7.80 -17.85 -0.19
C ALA A 360 -8.87 -18.41 0.76
N ALA A 361 -9.96 -17.68 0.97
CA ALA A 361 -11.10 -18.12 1.76
C ALA A 361 -11.74 -19.41 1.23
N GLU A 362 -11.99 -19.46 -0.08
CA GLU A 362 -12.53 -20.65 -0.74
C GLU A 362 -11.60 -21.86 -0.64
N ALA A 363 -10.29 -21.64 -0.81
CA ALA A 363 -9.30 -22.71 -0.69
C ALA A 363 -9.23 -23.25 0.74
N LEU A 364 -9.27 -22.35 1.73
CA LEU A 364 -9.24 -22.72 3.13
C LEU A 364 -10.49 -23.55 3.49
N PHE A 365 -11.65 -23.06 3.11
CA PHE A 365 -12.91 -23.73 3.43
C PHE A 365 -12.99 -25.15 2.82
N GLU A 366 -12.49 -25.36 1.61
CA GLU A 366 -12.42 -26.67 0.96
C GLU A 366 -11.39 -27.62 1.61
N SER A 367 -10.38 -27.10 2.30
CA SER A 367 -9.34 -27.87 3.00
C SER A 367 -9.65 -28.17 4.47
N MET A 368 -10.78 -27.66 4.97
CA MET A 368 -11.21 -27.95 6.35
C MET A 368 -11.83 -29.35 6.44
N ARG A 369 -11.44 -30.12 7.48
CA ARG A 369 -11.97 -31.45 7.81
C ARG A 369 -12.17 -31.51 9.34
N ASP A 370 -13.41 -31.74 9.78
CA ASP A 370 -13.74 -31.91 11.20
C ASP A 370 -13.05 -30.90 12.14
N GLN A 371 -13.13 -29.61 11.81
CA GLN A 371 -12.51 -28.49 12.53
C GLN A 371 -10.97 -28.44 12.48
N SER A 372 -10.32 -29.32 11.73
CA SER A 372 -8.88 -29.24 11.42
C SER A 372 -8.65 -28.72 10.00
N ILE A 373 -7.46 -28.19 9.75
CA ILE A 373 -7.06 -27.68 8.44
C ILE A 373 -5.96 -28.58 7.90
N ASP A 374 -6.20 -29.21 6.73
CA ASP A 374 -5.14 -29.86 5.97
C ASP A 374 -4.35 -28.80 5.20
N TYR A 375 -3.21 -28.41 5.74
CA TYR A 375 -2.38 -27.37 5.13
C TYR A 375 -1.87 -27.77 3.72
N ALA A 376 -1.54 -29.03 3.48
CA ALA A 376 -1.06 -29.48 2.18
C ALA A 376 -2.18 -29.39 1.12
N GLU A 377 -3.39 -29.74 1.51
CA GLU A 377 -4.57 -29.54 0.67
C GLU A 377 -4.83 -28.04 0.45
N PHE A 378 -4.84 -27.21 1.49
CA PHE A 378 -4.99 -25.76 1.37
C PHE A 378 -4.00 -25.14 0.37
N LYS A 379 -2.71 -25.45 0.49
CA LYS A 379 -1.68 -24.98 -0.43
C LYS A 379 -1.98 -25.37 -1.87
N THR A 380 -2.42 -26.60 -2.09
CA THR A 380 -2.76 -27.13 -3.42
C THR A 380 -3.98 -26.42 -3.98
N GLN A 381 -5.06 -26.30 -3.20
CA GLN A 381 -6.31 -25.66 -3.59
C GLN A 381 -6.10 -24.17 -3.88
N TYR A 382 -5.37 -23.44 -3.02
CA TYR A 382 -5.14 -22.01 -3.23
C TYR A 382 -4.35 -21.75 -4.53
N ARG A 383 -3.29 -22.52 -4.77
CA ARG A 383 -2.52 -22.43 -6.02
C ARG A 383 -3.38 -22.76 -7.24
N GLN A 384 -4.21 -23.79 -7.17
CA GLN A 384 -5.08 -24.21 -8.28
C GLN A 384 -6.16 -23.16 -8.55
N LYS A 385 -6.88 -22.68 -7.54
CA LYS A 385 -7.90 -21.64 -7.67
C LYS A 385 -7.33 -20.36 -8.25
N PHE A 386 -6.15 -19.92 -7.77
CA PHE A 386 -5.46 -18.78 -8.34
C PHE A 386 -5.14 -19.01 -9.82
N ALA A 387 -4.53 -20.14 -10.19
CA ALA A 387 -4.13 -20.45 -11.56
C ALA A 387 -5.33 -20.52 -12.54
N GLN A 388 -6.50 -20.92 -12.07
CA GLN A 388 -7.73 -21.02 -12.88
C GLN A 388 -8.50 -19.70 -12.95
N SER A 389 -8.20 -18.73 -12.06
CA SER A 389 -8.94 -17.46 -11.93
C SER A 389 -8.70 -16.49 -13.09
N TRP A 390 -9.60 -15.52 -13.23
CA TRP A 390 -9.39 -14.37 -14.11
C TRP A 390 -8.23 -13.49 -13.62
N LEU A 391 -7.98 -13.45 -12.31
CA LEU A 391 -6.88 -12.72 -11.70
C LEU A 391 -5.51 -13.20 -12.24
N TYR A 392 -5.29 -14.52 -12.29
CA TYR A 392 -4.07 -15.07 -12.87
C TYR A 392 -3.95 -14.70 -14.36
N ARG A 393 -5.03 -14.81 -15.12
CA ARG A 393 -5.03 -14.49 -16.56
C ARG A 393 -4.69 -13.03 -16.81
N GLU A 394 -5.23 -12.12 -16.00
CA GLU A 394 -4.96 -10.70 -16.09
C GLU A 394 -3.49 -10.38 -15.80
N LEU A 395 -2.95 -10.88 -14.68
CA LEU A 395 -1.55 -10.70 -14.31
C LEU A 395 -0.59 -11.38 -15.31
N TYR A 396 -0.99 -12.52 -15.86
CA TYR A 396 -0.18 -13.21 -16.87
C TYR A 396 -0.07 -12.40 -18.18
N GLN A 397 -1.15 -11.78 -18.63
CA GLN A 397 -1.14 -10.95 -19.84
C GLN A 397 -0.23 -9.73 -19.73
N THR A 398 -0.04 -9.21 -18.53
CA THR A 398 0.75 -7.99 -18.30
C THR A 398 2.12 -8.25 -17.65
N ARG A 399 2.52 -9.52 -17.50
CA ARG A 399 3.71 -9.94 -16.71
C ARG A 399 5.05 -9.34 -17.13
N ASN A 400 5.16 -8.92 -18.40
CA ASN A 400 6.39 -8.32 -18.94
C ASN A 400 6.40 -6.78 -18.87
N PHE A 401 5.33 -6.15 -18.37
CA PHE A 401 5.18 -4.69 -18.33
C PHE A 401 6.36 -4.01 -17.62
N LYS A 402 6.60 -4.32 -16.36
CA LYS A 402 7.66 -3.67 -15.58
C LYS A 402 9.06 -3.92 -16.12
N PRO A 403 9.45 -5.13 -16.52
CA PRO A 403 10.73 -5.36 -17.19
C PRO A 403 10.91 -4.53 -18.47
N TYR A 404 9.87 -4.29 -19.26
CA TYR A 404 9.96 -3.40 -20.41
C TYR A 404 10.11 -1.93 -19.99
N MET A 405 9.36 -1.47 -18.99
CA MET A 405 9.45 -0.09 -18.50
C MET A 405 10.85 0.26 -17.94
N LYS A 406 11.63 -0.74 -17.48
CA LYS A 406 13.05 -0.52 -17.10
C LYS A 406 13.92 -0.04 -18.27
N LYS A 407 13.47 -0.17 -19.52
CA LYS A 407 14.19 0.33 -20.72
C LYS A 407 13.85 1.79 -21.04
N GLY A 408 13.18 2.49 -20.15
CA GLY A 408 12.70 3.85 -20.31
C GLY A 408 11.28 3.93 -20.86
N LEU A 409 10.66 5.10 -20.71
CA LEU A 409 9.26 5.33 -21.04
C LEU A 409 8.94 5.00 -22.52
N TYR A 410 9.71 5.54 -23.44
CA TYR A 410 9.39 5.41 -24.88
C TYR A 410 9.62 4.00 -25.41
N LEU A 411 10.80 3.42 -25.18
CA LEU A 411 11.11 2.07 -25.65
C LEU A 411 10.29 1.02 -24.90
N GLY A 412 10.12 1.18 -23.60
CA GLY A 412 9.30 0.29 -22.78
C GLY A 412 7.84 0.27 -23.22
N SER A 413 7.25 1.45 -23.46
CA SER A 413 5.88 1.58 -23.97
C SER A 413 5.71 0.98 -25.36
N LEU A 414 6.70 1.16 -26.26
CA LEU A 414 6.67 0.56 -27.60
C LEU A 414 6.69 -0.98 -27.52
N LEU A 415 7.60 -1.54 -26.73
CA LEU A 415 7.73 -3.00 -26.57
C LEU A 415 6.47 -3.60 -25.94
N PHE A 416 5.95 -2.99 -24.86
CA PHE A 416 4.73 -3.43 -24.22
C PHE A 416 3.51 -3.29 -25.13
N GLY A 417 3.38 -2.14 -25.82
CA GLY A 417 2.31 -1.92 -26.78
C GLY A 417 2.32 -2.95 -27.92
N ALA A 418 3.49 -3.25 -28.49
CA ALA A 418 3.65 -4.28 -29.51
C ALA A 418 3.27 -5.67 -28.99
N GLU A 419 3.70 -6.03 -27.76
CA GLU A 419 3.31 -7.29 -27.13
C GLU A 419 1.80 -7.39 -26.95
N GLN A 420 1.15 -6.33 -26.46
CA GLN A 420 -0.30 -6.33 -26.22
C GLN A 420 -1.11 -6.35 -27.52
N LEU A 421 -0.74 -5.56 -28.52
CA LEU A 421 -1.48 -5.45 -29.78
C LEU A 421 -1.29 -6.69 -30.67
N LEU A 422 -0.06 -7.21 -30.78
CA LEU A 422 0.25 -8.31 -31.69
C LEU A 422 0.04 -9.69 -31.06
N LEU A 423 0.41 -9.85 -29.78
CA LEU A 423 0.45 -11.15 -29.10
C LEU A 423 -0.58 -11.26 -27.97
N LYS A 424 -1.34 -10.19 -27.68
CA LYS A 424 -2.33 -10.14 -26.58
C LYS A 424 -1.75 -10.62 -25.24
N GLY A 425 -0.48 -10.29 -24.95
CA GLY A 425 0.25 -10.73 -23.76
C GLY A 425 0.65 -12.22 -23.74
N ARG A 426 0.45 -12.96 -24.85
CA ARG A 426 0.75 -14.42 -24.95
C ARG A 426 2.15 -14.67 -25.50
N THR A 427 3.16 -13.98 -24.97
CA THR A 427 4.57 -14.25 -25.32
C THR A 427 5.03 -15.58 -24.75
N PRO A 428 5.94 -16.33 -25.42
CA PRO A 428 6.50 -17.58 -24.86
C PRO A 428 7.54 -17.35 -23.75
N TRP A 429 7.88 -16.09 -23.45
CA TRP A 429 8.83 -15.73 -22.40
C TRP A 429 8.16 -14.95 -21.28
N THR A 430 8.76 -15.03 -20.10
CA THR A 430 8.47 -14.19 -18.93
C THR A 430 9.75 -13.55 -18.46
N LEU A 431 9.80 -12.24 -18.48
CA LEU A 431 10.92 -11.46 -18.00
C LEU A 431 10.85 -11.29 -16.48
N LYS A 432 12.00 -11.29 -15.83
CA LYS A 432 12.12 -11.08 -14.38
C LYS A 432 13.01 -9.88 -14.09
N LEU A 433 12.60 -9.05 -13.13
CA LEU A 433 13.46 -8.02 -12.54
C LEU A 433 14.49 -8.71 -11.63
N LYS A 434 15.76 -8.30 -11.76
CA LYS A 434 16.87 -8.88 -11.00
C LYS A 434 17.37 -7.98 -9.89
N GLN A 435 17.01 -6.69 -9.93
CA GLN A 435 17.49 -5.64 -9.05
C GLN A 435 16.34 -5.11 -8.22
N ALA A 436 16.56 -4.94 -6.91
CA ALA A 436 15.62 -4.28 -6.02
C ALA A 436 15.68 -2.75 -6.18
N ASP A 437 14.65 -2.03 -5.71
CA ASP A 437 14.54 -0.59 -5.92
C ASP A 437 15.62 0.21 -5.20
N HIS A 438 16.03 -0.20 -4.00
CA HIS A 438 17.13 0.46 -3.26
C HIS A 438 18.48 0.34 -3.97
N GLU A 439 18.73 -0.79 -4.66
CA GLU A 439 19.97 -1.02 -5.39
C GLU A 439 20.09 -0.15 -6.66
N SER A 440 18.99 0.46 -7.10
CA SER A 440 18.98 1.33 -8.29
C SER A 440 19.54 2.72 -8.03
N LEU A 441 19.56 3.18 -6.77
CA LEU A 441 20.02 4.52 -6.44
C LEU A 441 21.53 4.64 -6.67
N GLN A 442 21.93 5.63 -7.48
CA GLN A 442 23.32 5.90 -7.79
C GLN A 442 23.90 6.99 -6.89
N GLU A 443 25.23 7.11 -6.86
CA GLU A 443 25.92 8.10 -6.04
C GLU A 443 25.62 9.53 -6.53
N ALA A 444 25.47 10.46 -5.60
CA ALA A 444 25.13 11.86 -5.84
C ALA A 444 26.10 12.58 -6.80
N LYS A 445 27.38 12.19 -6.79
CA LYS A 445 28.41 12.77 -7.68
C LYS A 445 28.13 12.54 -9.18
N ASN A 446 27.26 11.58 -9.52
CA ASN A 446 26.90 11.27 -10.90
C ASN A 446 25.78 12.19 -11.46
N PHE A 447 25.21 13.06 -10.61
CA PHE A 447 24.08 13.90 -10.96
C PHE A 447 24.31 15.34 -10.53
N GLN A 448 23.60 16.26 -11.18
CA GLN A 448 23.46 17.62 -10.69
C GLN A 448 22.30 17.68 -9.70
N PRO A 449 22.41 18.48 -8.62
CA PRO A 449 21.28 18.76 -7.74
C PRO A 449 20.08 19.32 -8.52
N ILE A 450 18.88 18.88 -8.16
CA ILE A 450 17.64 19.39 -8.75
C ILE A 450 17.17 20.57 -7.90
N GLU A 451 17.05 21.75 -8.50
CA GLU A 451 16.48 22.93 -7.87
C GLU A 451 14.97 22.95 -8.11
N TYR A 452 14.19 22.72 -7.08
CA TYR A 452 12.73 22.78 -7.15
C TYR A 452 12.24 24.20 -6.88
N PRO A 453 11.22 24.69 -7.60
CA PRO A 453 10.59 25.99 -7.34
C PRO A 453 10.03 26.03 -5.92
N LYS A 454 10.09 27.21 -5.30
CA LYS A 454 9.40 27.43 -4.01
C LYS A 454 7.89 27.33 -4.22
N PRO A 455 7.15 26.71 -3.27
CA PRO A 455 5.70 26.66 -3.34
C PRO A 455 5.07 28.06 -3.39
N ASP A 456 4.01 28.22 -4.19
CA ASP A 456 3.26 29.48 -4.34
C ASP A 456 2.10 29.63 -3.34
N GLY A 457 1.76 28.57 -2.60
CA GLY A 457 0.65 28.54 -1.65
C GLY A 457 -0.74 28.56 -2.30
N ILE A 458 -0.82 28.42 -3.62
CA ILE A 458 -2.07 28.42 -4.42
C ILE A 458 -2.28 27.07 -5.10
N LEU A 459 -1.33 26.66 -5.96
CA LEU A 459 -1.31 25.35 -6.62
C LEU A 459 -0.27 24.42 -6.01
N THR A 460 0.80 24.98 -5.49
CA THR A 460 1.93 24.24 -4.92
C THR A 460 2.13 24.57 -3.44
N PHE A 461 2.48 23.56 -2.66
CA PHE A 461 2.54 23.66 -1.19
C PHE A 461 3.80 22.97 -0.67
N ASP A 462 4.19 23.31 0.54
CA ASP A 462 5.28 22.66 1.27
C ASP A 462 4.84 21.31 1.90
N LYS A 463 5.82 20.53 2.35
CA LYS A 463 5.55 19.26 3.03
C LYS A 463 4.76 19.43 4.34
N PRO A 464 5.12 20.37 5.26
CA PRO A 464 4.39 20.53 6.51
C PRO A 464 2.90 20.83 6.34
N SER A 465 2.54 21.79 5.46
CA SER A 465 1.13 22.11 5.17
C SER A 465 0.40 20.95 4.49
N SER A 466 1.11 20.11 3.75
CA SER A 466 0.54 18.90 3.15
C SER A 466 0.30 17.81 4.19
N VAL A 467 1.28 17.55 5.07
CA VAL A 467 1.14 16.57 6.16
C VAL A 467 -0.01 16.93 7.09
N PHE A 468 -0.23 18.20 7.38
CA PHE A 468 -1.37 18.65 8.18
C PHE A 468 -2.70 18.14 7.61
N LEU A 469 -2.88 18.14 6.29
CA LEU A 469 -4.10 17.66 5.62
C LEU A 469 -4.22 16.13 5.55
N SER A 470 -3.24 15.38 6.03
CA SER A 470 -3.33 13.91 6.14
C SER A 470 -3.98 13.47 7.45
N ASN A 471 -4.19 14.40 8.38
CA ASN A 471 -4.65 14.14 9.74
C ASN A 471 -3.82 13.05 10.45
N THR A 472 -2.52 12.95 10.11
CA THR A 472 -1.65 11.98 10.77
C THR A 472 -1.41 12.38 12.22
N ASN A 473 -1.54 11.43 13.12
CA ASN A 473 -1.29 11.60 14.54
C ASN A 473 -0.54 10.41 15.10
N HIS A 474 0.47 10.68 15.93
CA HIS A 474 1.23 9.68 16.65
C HIS A 474 1.50 10.19 18.06
N GLU A 475 1.44 9.33 19.05
CA GLU A 475 1.84 9.65 20.41
C GLU A 475 3.33 10.04 20.42
N GLU A 476 3.62 11.20 21.00
CA GLU A 476 4.98 11.77 20.99
C GLU A 476 5.94 10.97 21.87
N GLU A 477 5.45 10.43 22.98
CA GLU A 477 6.25 9.76 23.99
C GLU A 477 6.46 8.27 23.76
N GLN A 478 5.95 7.68 22.66
CA GLN A 478 6.15 6.28 22.33
C GLN A 478 7.54 5.99 21.71
N PRO A 479 7.99 4.73 21.68
CA PRO A 479 9.19 4.33 20.96
C PRO A 479 9.09 4.66 19.47
N CYS A 480 10.16 5.19 18.88
CA CYS A 480 10.17 5.52 17.46
C CYS A 480 9.96 4.26 16.60
N HIS A 481 8.91 4.27 15.77
CA HIS A 481 8.58 3.18 14.85
C HIS A 481 9.44 3.12 13.57
N LEU A 482 10.30 4.12 13.37
CA LEU A 482 11.28 4.19 12.28
C LEU A 482 12.66 3.83 12.82
N LYS A 483 12.94 2.53 12.87
CA LYS A 483 14.14 2.00 13.50
C LYS A 483 15.33 2.06 12.54
N LEU A 484 16.49 2.48 13.07
CA LEU A 484 17.77 2.39 12.36
C LEU A 484 18.51 1.14 12.83
N GLN A 485 19.02 0.33 11.89
CA GLN A 485 19.89 -0.80 12.24
C GLN A 485 21.23 -0.31 12.78
N ASP A 486 21.76 0.79 12.20
CA ASP A 486 22.95 1.50 12.66
C ASP A 486 22.71 3.01 12.57
N SER A 487 22.77 3.68 13.70
CA SER A 487 22.55 5.14 13.82
C SER A 487 23.62 6.00 13.13
N GLN A 488 24.78 5.43 12.77
CA GLN A 488 25.86 6.14 12.10
C GLN A 488 25.72 6.19 10.58
N ILE A 489 25.07 5.21 9.98
CA ILE A 489 24.95 5.06 8.51
C ILE A 489 24.39 6.32 7.83
N PRO A 490 23.34 6.98 8.32
CA PRO A 490 22.79 8.16 7.66
C PRO A 490 23.84 9.28 7.44
N ILE A 491 24.75 9.46 8.39
CA ILE A 491 25.77 10.51 8.34
C ILE A 491 27.07 10.02 7.70
N SER A 492 27.48 8.79 8.01
CA SER A 492 28.76 8.26 7.51
C SER A 492 28.70 7.73 6.08
N VAL A 493 27.52 7.31 5.61
CA VAL A 493 27.32 6.69 4.30
C VAL A 493 26.32 7.46 3.44
N ASN A 494 25.06 7.64 3.91
CA ASN A 494 23.99 8.20 3.09
C ASN A 494 24.25 9.67 2.72
N LEU A 495 24.69 10.47 3.70
CA LEU A 495 24.97 11.89 3.45
C LEU A 495 26.10 12.10 2.43
N PRO A 496 27.31 11.54 2.57
CA PRO A 496 28.42 11.79 1.64
C PRO A 496 28.24 11.09 0.27
N ARG A 497 27.60 9.91 0.22
CA ARG A 497 27.48 9.16 -1.05
C ARG A 497 26.23 9.51 -1.84
N TYR A 498 25.11 9.74 -1.16
CA TYR A 498 23.79 9.91 -1.78
C TYR A 498 23.13 11.26 -1.43
N ALA A 499 23.88 12.18 -0.76
CA ALA A 499 23.39 13.49 -0.34
C ALA A 499 22.15 13.41 0.56
N ALA A 500 22.10 12.44 1.51
CA ALA A 500 20.98 12.18 2.41
C ALA A 500 19.63 12.01 1.67
N PRO A 501 19.44 10.95 0.88
CA PRO A 501 18.27 10.76 0.00
C PRO A 501 16.98 10.61 0.80
N GLU A 502 17.04 10.19 2.06
CA GLU A 502 15.91 10.07 2.98
C GLU A 502 15.15 11.38 3.17
N THR A 503 15.81 12.52 3.07
CA THR A 503 15.18 13.84 3.14
C THR A 503 14.29 14.14 1.93
N ARG A 504 14.49 13.42 0.82
CA ARG A 504 13.81 13.63 -0.46
C ARG A 504 12.79 12.55 -0.78
N TYR A 505 13.13 11.25 -0.62
CA TYR A 505 12.14 10.20 -0.89
C TYR A 505 11.02 10.16 0.14
N CYS A 506 11.21 10.73 1.34
CA CYS A 506 10.13 10.88 2.30
C CYS A 506 9.18 11.99 1.87
N PRO A 507 7.87 11.70 1.66
CA PRO A 507 6.89 12.69 1.23
C PRO A 507 6.34 13.54 2.37
N ALA A 508 6.81 13.31 3.61
CA ALA A 508 6.23 13.88 4.83
C ALA A 508 7.23 14.68 5.69
N GLY A 509 8.48 14.86 5.24
CA GLY A 509 9.47 15.60 6.02
C GLY A 509 9.84 14.93 7.36
N VAL A 510 9.84 13.60 7.38
CA VAL A 510 10.20 12.81 8.57
C VAL A 510 11.70 12.89 8.86
N TYR A 511 12.52 12.93 7.81
CA TYR A 511 13.99 12.91 7.95
C TYR A 511 14.59 14.25 7.60
N GLU A 512 15.42 14.76 8.51
CA GLU A 512 16.14 16.03 8.33
C GLU A 512 17.59 15.88 8.79
N ILE A 513 18.51 16.53 8.06
CA ILE A 513 19.90 16.66 8.51
C ILE A 513 20.02 18.01 9.23
N VAL A 514 20.18 17.93 10.54
CA VAL A 514 20.36 19.11 11.41
C VAL A 514 21.83 19.24 11.84
N SER A 515 22.24 20.45 12.23
CA SER A 515 23.56 20.67 12.82
C SER A 515 23.45 20.68 14.34
N GLU A 516 24.09 19.73 15.02
CA GLU A 516 24.21 19.69 16.45
C GLU A 516 25.69 19.86 16.83
N LYS A 517 26.03 20.94 17.51
CA LYS A 517 27.44 21.29 17.89
C LYS A 517 28.38 21.25 16.67
N GLU A 518 27.95 21.85 15.56
CA GLU A 518 28.68 21.92 14.27
C GLU A 518 28.87 20.56 13.56
N GLN A 519 28.25 19.48 14.04
CA GLN A 519 28.27 18.18 13.37
C GLN A 519 26.89 17.84 12.79
N PRO A 520 26.84 17.23 11.60
CA PRO A 520 25.57 16.79 11.02
C PRO A 520 25.00 15.62 11.81
N LYS A 521 23.69 15.65 12.02
CA LYS A 521 22.93 14.59 12.69
C LYS A 521 21.62 14.36 11.96
N LEU A 522 21.20 13.10 11.84
CA LEU A 522 19.87 12.77 11.37
C LEU A 522 18.85 13.02 12.49
N GLN A 523 17.86 13.86 12.21
CA GLN A 523 16.66 14.01 13.02
C GLN A 523 15.51 13.25 12.38
N ILE A 524 14.75 12.48 13.18
CA ILE A 524 13.58 11.72 12.75
C ILE A 524 12.35 12.30 13.42
N ASN A 525 11.51 12.98 12.63
CA ASN A 525 10.23 13.56 13.05
C ASN A 525 9.13 12.52 12.83
N ALA A 526 9.08 11.50 13.70
CA ALA A 526 8.22 10.33 13.52
C ALA A 526 6.71 10.69 13.49
N GLN A 527 6.31 11.78 14.18
CA GLN A 527 4.94 12.29 14.20
C GLN A 527 4.39 12.63 12.80
N ASN A 528 5.28 12.99 11.85
CA ASN A 528 4.91 13.33 10.49
C ASN A 528 4.68 12.08 9.60
N CYS A 529 4.92 10.87 10.11
CA CYS A 529 4.92 9.66 9.30
C CYS A 529 3.53 9.33 8.75
N LEU A 530 3.44 9.15 7.42
CA LEU A 530 2.23 8.78 6.69
C LEU A 530 2.08 7.26 6.50
N HIS A 531 2.91 6.45 7.14
CA HIS A 531 2.94 5.00 6.97
C HIS A 531 3.13 4.55 5.50
N CYS A 532 3.73 5.40 4.66
CA CYS A 532 3.91 5.12 3.24
C CYS A 532 4.97 4.04 2.96
N LYS A 533 5.89 3.79 3.89
CA LYS A 533 6.98 2.79 3.80
C LYS A 533 8.01 3.02 2.68
N ALA A 534 8.03 4.22 2.08
CA ALA A 534 9.02 4.55 1.06
C ALA A 534 10.47 4.43 1.59
N CYS A 535 10.71 4.76 2.86
CA CYS A 535 12.02 4.66 3.50
C CYS A 535 12.48 3.20 3.66
N ASP A 536 11.63 2.30 4.11
CA ASP A 536 11.90 0.86 4.22
C ASP A 536 12.23 0.19 2.87
N ILE A 537 11.76 0.80 1.76
CA ILE A 537 11.96 0.27 0.41
C ILE A 537 13.16 0.92 -0.28
N LYS A 538 13.32 2.25 -0.17
CA LYS A 538 14.24 3.04 -1.01
C LYS A 538 15.59 3.32 -0.37
N ASP A 539 15.72 3.18 0.95
CA ASP A 539 17.00 3.42 1.62
C ASP A 539 18.12 2.55 0.99
N PRO A 540 19.17 3.18 0.39
CA PRO A 540 20.19 2.44 -0.36
C PRO A 540 20.99 1.46 0.50
N THR A 541 21.05 1.68 1.80
CA THR A 541 21.73 0.83 2.77
C THR A 541 20.80 -0.15 3.48
N GLN A 542 19.48 -0.06 3.24
CA GLN A 542 18.44 -0.82 3.95
C GLN A 542 18.56 -0.69 5.48
N ASN A 543 19.06 0.45 5.94
CA ASN A 543 19.27 0.76 7.35
C ASN A 543 17.98 1.16 8.09
N ILE A 544 17.00 1.72 7.34
CA ILE A 544 15.72 2.16 7.91
C ILE A 544 14.71 1.02 7.85
N CYS A 545 14.23 0.59 9.01
CA CYS A 545 13.19 -0.42 9.14
C CYS A 545 11.91 0.24 9.70
N TRP A 546 10.82 0.20 8.93
CA TRP A 546 9.52 0.62 9.40
C TRP A 546 8.89 -0.49 10.23
N THR A 547 8.44 -0.17 11.46
CA THR A 547 7.65 -1.05 12.31
C THR A 547 6.29 -0.41 12.60
N ALA A 548 5.29 -1.16 13.04
CA ALA A 548 4.01 -0.55 13.41
C ALA A 548 4.18 0.32 14.66
N PRO A 549 3.66 1.55 14.69
CA PRO A 549 3.50 2.31 15.93
C PRO A 549 2.37 1.71 16.77
N GLN A 550 2.00 2.35 17.87
CA GLN A 550 0.83 1.97 18.66
C GLN A 550 -0.42 1.89 17.78
N GLY A 551 -1.32 1.00 18.14
CA GLY A 551 -2.59 0.85 17.44
C GLY A 551 -3.44 2.11 17.51
N GLY A 552 -4.23 2.38 16.47
CA GLY A 552 -5.05 3.58 16.37
C GLY A 552 -4.35 4.81 15.83
N GLU A 553 -3.04 4.74 15.56
CA GLU A 553 -2.24 5.88 15.12
C GLU A 553 -1.96 5.88 13.62
N GLY A 554 -1.47 7.04 13.13
CA GLY A 554 -1.12 7.29 11.74
C GLY A 554 -2.09 8.23 11.03
N PRO A 555 -2.07 8.24 9.68
CA PRO A 555 -2.93 9.13 8.92
C PRO A 555 -4.40 8.70 8.96
N ILE A 556 -5.30 9.66 8.89
CA ILE A 556 -6.74 9.46 8.71
C ILE A 556 -7.14 10.06 7.37
N TYR A 557 -7.16 9.23 6.34
CA TYR A 557 -7.44 9.65 4.98
C TYR A 557 -8.94 9.75 4.72
N GLN A 558 -9.54 10.87 5.12
CA GLN A 558 -10.96 11.10 4.89
C GLN A 558 -11.27 11.25 3.41
N GLY A 559 -12.06 10.32 2.86
CA GLY A 559 -12.53 10.39 1.48
C GLY A 559 -11.48 10.11 0.40
N MET A 560 -10.30 9.60 0.75
CA MET A 560 -9.22 9.29 -0.19
C MET A 560 -9.26 7.87 -0.76
#